data_6d6f6bf77cef59aeff4c369bb163713b
#
_entry.id   6d6f6bf77cef59aeff4c369bb163713b
#
_cell.length_a   1.000
_cell.length_b   1.000
_cell.length_c   1.000
_cell.angle_alpha   90.00
_cell.angle_beta   90.00
_cell.angle_gamma   90.00
#
_symmetry.space_group_name_H-M   'P 1'
#
loop_
_entity.id
_entity.type
_entity.pdbx_description
1 polymer ?
#
loop_
_entity_poly.entity_id
_entity_poly.type
_entity_poly.pdbx_seq_one_letter_code
_entity_poly.pdbx_strand_id
1 'polypeptide(L)'
;MISSADLGGLMAMMPAFATDDAADIHATNTISVKRLEAGLNRMIGDGANVIATTGSFGEFHTLLPEEYETIVRAAAEINDRRVPLFVGATGLNTREVMRKCAIVAETSATGVLIGVPFYFPSSPANAIRFYRDIAENFPTLGIMIHHNPPLHNVKL
;
A
#
# COMPACT_ATOMS: atom_id res chain seq x y z
N MET A 1 5.97 13.04 12.00
CA MET A 1 6.25 11.61 11.75
C MET A 1 5.26 10.82 12.59
N ILE A 2 4.59 9.83 12.04
CA ILE A 2 3.66 8.98 12.79
C ILE A 2 4.42 8.00 13.67
N SER A 3 3.87 7.66 14.82
CA SER A 3 4.37 6.63 15.75
C SER A 3 3.31 5.53 15.95
N SER A 4 3.71 4.41 16.53
CA SER A 4 2.75 3.35 16.86
C SER A 4 1.67 3.79 17.87
N ALA A 5 1.94 4.81 18.68
CA ALA A 5 0.97 5.37 19.62
C ALA A 5 -0.16 6.13 18.92
N ASP A 6 0.06 6.60 17.69
CA ASP A 6 -0.92 7.31 16.89
C ASP A 6 -1.84 6.35 16.10
N LEU A 7 -1.55 5.05 16.14
CA LEU A 7 -2.29 4.01 15.44
C LEU A 7 -3.17 3.23 16.40
N GLY A 8 -4.46 3.54 16.42
CA GLY A 8 -5.43 2.85 17.25
C GLY A 8 -6.78 2.72 16.54
N GLY A 9 -7.66 1.86 17.06
CA GLY A 9 -9.00 1.69 16.53
C GLY A 9 -9.07 0.74 15.34
N LEU A 10 -9.94 1.05 14.37
CA LEU A 10 -10.22 0.22 13.20
C LEU A 10 -9.34 0.62 12.02
N MET A 11 -8.57 -0.33 11.49
CA MET A 11 -7.90 -0.19 10.20
C MET A 11 -8.76 -0.83 9.10
N ALA A 12 -9.20 -0.03 8.14
CA ALA A 12 -9.94 -0.51 6.97
C ALA A 12 -9.01 -0.72 5.77
N MET A 13 -9.18 -1.85 5.09
CA MET A 13 -8.42 -2.20 3.89
C MET A 13 -9.25 -1.90 2.66
N MET A 14 -8.72 -1.09 1.75
CA MET A 14 -9.39 -0.71 0.50
C MET A 14 -9.18 -1.77 -0.59
N PRO A 15 -10.24 -2.17 -1.33
CA PRO A 15 -10.08 -2.89 -2.61
C PRO A 15 -9.52 -1.96 -3.70
N ALA A 16 -9.17 -2.52 -4.86
CA ALA A 16 -8.65 -1.74 -5.99
C ALA A 16 -9.69 -0.81 -6.65
N PHE A 17 -11.00 -1.06 -6.45
CA PHE A 17 -12.11 -0.31 -7.08
C PHE A 17 -12.02 -0.29 -8.62
N ALA A 18 -12.04 -1.48 -9.20
CA ALA A 18 -11.96 -1.66 -10.63
C ALA A 18 -13.17 -1.08 -11.40
N THR A 19 -12.95 -0.74 -12.67
CA THR A 19 -14.00 -0.42 -13.64
C THR A 19 -14.80 -1.67 -14.04
N ASP A 20 -15.93 -1.49 -14.73
CA ASP A 20 -16.80 -2.63 -15.11
C ASP A 20 -16.16 -3.52 -16.19
N ASP A 21 -15.25 -2.96 -16.97
CA ASP A 21 -14.50 -3.63 -18.05
C ASP A 21 -13.14 -4.17 -17.62
N ALA A 22 -12.79 -4.12 -16.34
CA ALA A 22 -11.48 -4.55 -15.84
C ALA A 22 -11.16 -6.06 -16.10
N ALA A 23 -12.17 -6.86 -16.43
CA ALA A 23 -11.96 -8.26 -16.82
C ALA A 23 -11.58 -8.43 -18.30
N ASP A 24 -11.70 -7.39 -19.12
CA ASP A 24 -11.26 -7.43 -20.53
C ASP A 24 -9.73 -7.25 -20.58
N ILE A 25 -9.05 -8.22 -21.22
CA ILE A 25 -7.58 -8.20 -21.39
C ILE A 25 -7.07 -7.02 -22.22
N HIS A 26 -7.94 -6.33 -22.93
CA HIS A 26 -7.62 -5.15 -23.73
C HIS A 26 -7.98 -3.83 -23.01
N ALA A 27 -8.62 -3.92 -21.84
CA ALA A 27 -8.95 -2.72 -21.08
C ALA A 27 -7.67 -2.00 -20.60
N THR A 28 -7.75 -0.69 -20.58
CA THR A 28 -6.70 0.19 -20.06
C THR A 28 -7.29 1.11 -18.99
N ASN A 29 -6.50 1.51 -18.01
CA ASN A 29 -6.97 2.37 -16.92
C ASN A 29 -8.15 1.77 -16.15
N THR A 30 -8.01 0.55 -15.69
CA THR A 30 -9.09 -0.22 -15.05
C THR A 30 -9.42 0.22 -13.62
N ILE A 31 -8.87 1.34 -13.16
CA ILE A 31 -9.15 1.91 -11.83
C ILE A 31 -10.26 2.96 -11.90
N SER A 32 -11.32 2.74 -11.14
CA SER A 32 -12.41 3.69 -11.00
C SER A 32 -12.17 4.66 -9.83
N VAL A 33 -11.56 5.82 -10.11
CA VAL A 33 -11.32 6.86 -9.09
C VAL A 33 -12.63 7.28 -8.41
N LYS A 34 -13.74 7.34 -9.14
CA LYS A 34 -15.07 7.65 -8.58
C LYS A 34 -15.51 6.62 -7.54
N ARG A 35 -15.31 5.32 -7.79
CA ARG A 35 -15.63 4.26 -6.81
C ARG A 35 -14.68 4.29 -5.63
N LEU A 36 -13.39 4.56 -5.89
CA LEU A 36 -12.38 4.72 -4.86
C LEU A 36 -12.75 5.88 -3.91
N GLU A 37 -13.13 7.03 -4.44
CA GLU A 37 -13.59 8.19 -3.67
C GLU A 37 -14.79 7.85 -2.80
N ALA A 38 -15.83 7.26 -3.39
CA ALA A 38 -17.03 6.86 -2.66
C ALA A 38 -16.71 5.85 -1.54
N GLY A 39 -15.88 4.85 -1.84
CA GLY A 39 -15.47 3.82 -0.89
C GLY A 39 -14.63 4.38 0.26
N LEU A 40 -13.64 5.21 -0.04
CA LEU A 40 -12.77 5.83 0.98
C LEU A 40 -13.59 6.75 1.89
N ASN A 41 -14.43 7.62 1.33
CA ASN A 41 -15.31 8.50 2.09
C ASN A 41 -16.27 7.70 2.98
N ARG A 42 -16.80 6.58 2.48
CA ARG A 42 -17.67 5.69 3.25
C ARG A 42 -16.92 5.06 4.43
N MET A 43 -15.73 4.50 4.21
CA MET A 43 -14.93 3.88 5.27
C MET A 43 -14.61 4.86 6.39
N ILE A 44 -14.22 6.08 6.05
CA ILE A 44 -13.95 7.14 7.06
C ILE A 44 -15.24 7.53 7.78
N GLY A 45 -16.35 7.71 7.05
CA GLY A 45 -17.63 8.04 7.63
C GLY A 45 -18.20 6.99 8.57
N ASP A 46 -17.90 5.71 8.31
CA ASP A 46 -18.26 4.57 9.16
C ASP A 46 -17.30 4.35 10.34
N GLY A 47 -16.31 5.23 10.53
CA GLY A 47 -15.45 5.27 11.70
C GLY A 47 -14.10 4.55 11.56
N ALA A 48 -13.61 4.30 10.34
CA ALA A 48 -12.25 3.84 10.16
C ALA A 48 -11.24 4.88 10.68
N ASN A 49 -10.32 4.43 11.53
CA ASN A 49 -9.29 5.27 12.13
C ASN A 49 -7.97 5.27 11.33
N VAL A 50 -7.76 4.23 10.54
CA VAL A 50 -6.61 4.06 9.65
C VAL A 50 -7.11 3.45 8.33
N ILE A 51 -6.63 3.93 7.21
CA ILE A 51 -6.89 3.33 5.88
C ILE A 51 -5.61 2.69 5.36
N ALA A 52 -5.74 1.51 4.78
CA ALA A 52 -4.68 0.88 4.00
C ALA A 52 -5.18 0.54 2.59
N THR A 53 -4.36 0.81 1.58
CA THR A 53 -4.67 0.50 0.18
C THR A 53 -3.56 -0.35 -0.45
N THR A 54 -3.81 -0.90 -1.62
CA THR A 54 -2.82 -1.65 -2.42
C THR A 54 -2.03 -2.73 -1.65
N GLY A 55 -2.60 -3.24 -0.55
CA GLY A 55 -2.12 -4.46 0.09
C GLY A 55 -2.69 -5.71 -0.59
N SER A 56 -2.64 -6.88 0.07
CA SER A 56 -3.19 -8.14 -0.48
C SER A 56 -4.67 -8.01 -0.82
N PHE A 57 -5.47 -7.40 0.06
CA PHE A 57 -6.89 -7.13 -0.18
C PHE A 57 -7.11 -6.08 -1.28
N GLY A 58 -6.17 -5.15 -1.45
CA GLY A 58 -6.15 -4.15 -2.53
C GLY A 58 -5.56 -4.68 -3.83
N GLU A 59 -5.39 -6.00 -3.95
CA GLU A 59 -5.04 -6.71 -5.20
C GLU A 59 -3.74 -6.20 -5.86
N PHE A 60 -2.78 -5.73 -5.05
CA PHE A 60 -1.53 -5.10 -5.53
C PHE A 60 -0.79 -5.91 -6.61
N HIS A 61 -0.98 -7.22 -6.62
CA HIS A 61 -0.30 -8.16 -7.52
C HIS A 61 -0.92 -8.22 -8.92
N THR A 62 -2.11 -7.66 -9.11
CA THR A 62 -2.81 -7.59 -10.40
C THR A 62 -2.68 -6.22 -11.07
N LEU A 63 -2.24 -5.20 -10.33
CA LEU A 63 -2.17 -3.83 -10.80
C LEU A 63 -0.98 -3.61 -11.75
N LEU A 64 -1.23 -2.96 -12.86
CA LEU A 64 -0.18 -2.37 -13.67
C LEU A 64 0.49 -1.19 -12.92
N PRO A 65 1.74 -0.83 -13.26
CA PRO A 65 2.44 0.27 -12.58
C PRO A 65 1.68 1.60 -12.60
N GLU A 66 1.04 1.93 -13.71
CA GLU A 66 0.23 3.14 -13.88
C GLU A 66 -1.07 3.10 -13.07
N GLU A 67 -1.67 1.93 -12.92
CA GLU A 67 -2.86 1.73 -12.08
C GLU A 67 -2.52 1.87 -10.60
N TYR A 68 -1.38 1.32 -10.19
CA TYR A 68 -0.85 1.50 -8.85
C TYR A 68 -0.67 2.99 -8.53
N GLU A 69 -0.01 3.74 -9.43
CA GLU A 69 0.22 5.17 -9.23
C GLU A 69 -1.10 5.96 -9.19
N THR A 70 -2.07 5.60 -10.03
CA THR A 70 -3.41 6.19 -10.03
C THR A 70 -4.10 6.02 -8.68
N ILE A 71 -4.11 4.80 -8.13
CA ILE A 71 -4.72 4.53 -6.81
C ILE A 71 -4.01 5.32 -5.71
N VAL A 72 -2.67 5.31 -5.71
CA VAL A 72 -1.88 5.97 -4.65
C VAL A 72 -2.13 7.47 -4.62
N ARG A 73 -2.06 8.13 -5.76
CA ARG A 73 -2.27 9.57 -5.86
C ARG A 73 -3.72 9.95 -5.54
N ALA A 74 -4.69 9.27 -6.12
CA ALA A 74 -6.10 9.52 -5.85
C ALA A 74 -6.47 9.26 -4.37
N ALA A 75 -6.01 8.16 -3.78
CA ALA A 75 -6.30 7.86 -2.38
C ALA A 75 -5.70 8.91 -1.44
N ALA A 76 -4.48 9.37 -1.70
CA ALA A 76 -3.82 10.40 -0.89
C ALA A 76 -4.53 11.77 -1.01
N GLU A 77 -4.91 12.17 -2.22
CA GLU A 77 -5.67 13.40 -2.48
C GLU A 77 -7.04 13.37 -1.82
N ILE A 78 -7.82 12.30 -2.03
CA ILE A 78 -9.16 12.13 -1.48
C ILE A 78 -9.11 12.02 0.04
N ASN A 79 -8.13 11.31 0.59
CA ASN A 79 -7.97 11.21 2.05
C ASN A 79 -7.70 12.57 2.70
N ASP A 80 -6.96 13.43 2.04
CA ASP A 80 -6.60 14.78 2.51
C ASP A 80 -6.19 14.81 4.00
N ARG A 81 -5.40 13.81 4.42
CA ARG A 81 -4.90 13.65 5.80
C ARG A 81 -5.99 13.48 6.87
N ARG A 82 -7.23 13.16 6.51
CA ARG A 82 -8.33 12.95 7.46
C ARG A 82 -8.06 11.82 8.44
N VAL A 83 -7.42 10.76 7.96
CA VAL A 83 -6.94 9.64 8.79
C VAL A 83 -5.55 9.21 8.29
N PRO A 84 -4.73 8.51 9.10
CA PRO A 84 -3.51 7.89 8.61
C PRO A 84 -3.79 6.98 7.41
N LEU A 85 -3.08 7.21 6.30
CA LEU A 85 -3.15 6.41 5.08
C LEU A 85 -1.84 5.65 4.89
N PHE A 86 -1.92 4.32 4.88
CA PHE A 86 -0.82 3.42 4.56
C PHE A 86 -1.01 2.82 3.17
N VAL A 87 0.00 2.94 2.33
CA VAL A 87 -0.03 2.45 0.95
C VAL A 87 0.77 1.16 0.86
N GLY A 88 0.16 0.10 0.36
CA GLY A 88 0.87 -1.15 0.09
C GLY A 88 1.94 -0.94 -0.98
N ALA A 89 3.19 -1.24 -0.64
CA ALA A 89 4.33 -1.11 -1.56
C ALA A 89 5.09 -2.43 -1.76
N THR A 90 4.48 -3.55 -1.39
CA THR A 90 5.07 -4.88 -1.60
C THR A 90 5.33 -5.12 -3.09
N GLY A 91 6.43 -5.78 -3.39
CA GLY A 91 6.86 -6.11 -4.76
C GLY A 91 7.71 -7.39 -4.79
N LEU A 92 8.06 -7.82 -6.00
CA LEU A 92 8.85 -9.04 -6.21
C LEU A 92 10.35 -8.84 -5.92
N ASN A 93 10.80 -7.59 -5.88
CA ASN A 93 12.20 -7.26 -5.60
C ASN A 93 12.32 -5.88 -4.94
N THR A 94 13.47 -5.64 -4.29
CA THR A 94 13.75 -4.40 -3.55
C THR A 94 13.63 -3.14 -4.42
N ARG A 95 14.09 -3.18 -5.69
CA ARG A 95 14.05 -1.99 -6.57
C ARG A 95 12.62 -1.58 -6.91
N GLU A 96 11.73 -2.55 -7.10
CA GLU A 96 10.29 -2.29 -7.30
C GLU A 96 9.69 -1.64 -6.05
N VAL A 97 9.99 -2.18 -4.87
CA VAL A 97 9.54 -1.60 -3.59
C VAL A 97 10.04 -0.18 -3.42
N MET A 98 11.32 0.09 -3.69
CA MET A 98 11.90 1.44 -3.63
C MET A 98 11.20 2.42 -4.58
N ARG A 99 10.88 1.98 -5.80
CA ARG A 99 10.13 2.79 -6.76
C ARG A 99 8.72 3.11 -6.24
N LYS A 100 8.02 2.12 -5.69
CA LYS A 100 6.69 2.32 -5.08
C LYS A 100 6.77 3.28 -3.89
N CYS A 101 7.75 3.12 -3.01
CA CYS A 101 7.96 4.04 -1.90
C CYS A 101 8.25 5.48 -2.36
N ALA A 102 9.00 5.66 -3.46
CA ALA A 102 9.25 6.98 -4.02
C ALA A 102 7.95 7.67 -4.48
N ILE A 103 7.05 6.94 -5.17
CA ILE A 103 5.73 7.47 -5.55
C ILE A 103 4.94 7.88 -4.31
N VAL A 104 4.92 7.03 -3.26
CA VAL A 104 4.20 7.33 -2.02
C VAL A 104 4.78 8.56 -1.32
N ALA A 105 6.10 8.71 -1.30
CA ALA A 105 6.78 9.84 -0.67
C ALA A 105 6.46 11.21 -1.31
N GLU A 106 5.99 11.21 -2.57
CA GLU A 106 5.51 12.41 -3.28
C GLU A 106 4.07 12.79 -2.92
N THR A 107 3.39 12.02 -2.08
CA THR A 107 1.99 12.22 -1.71
C THR A 107 1.84 12.66 -0.25
N SER A 108 0.59 12.88 0.17
CA SER A 108 0.24 13.14 1.58
C SER A 108 0.05 11.86 2.40
N ALA A 109 0.34 10.68 1.86
CA ALA A 109 0.23 9.42 2.59
C ALA A 109 1.14 9.39 3.82
N THR A 110 0.67 8.72 4.87
CA THR A 110 1.37 8.66 6.16
C THR A 110 2.54 7.69 6.14
N GLY A 111 2.44 6.64 5.33
CA GLY A 111 3.46 5.61 5.27
C GLY A 111 3.13 4.50 4.29
N VAL A 112 3.90 3.44 4.39
CA VAL A 112 3.81 2.28 3.52
C VAL A 112 3.56 1.00 4.31
N LEU A 113 2.77 0.08 3.72
CA LEU A 113 2.54 -1.27 4.19
C LEU A 113 3.35 -2.23 3.32
N ILE A 114 4.38 -2.90 3.88
CA ILE A 114 5.36 -3.64 3.08
C ILE A 114 5.59 -5.04 3.62
N GLY A 115 5.41 -6.04 2.76
CA GLY A 115 5.96 -7.40 2.93
C GLY A 115 7.34 -7.53 2.29
N VAL A 116 8.13 -8.49 2.75
CA VAL A 116 9.39 -8.84 2.07
C VAL A 116 9.10 -9.36 0.65
N PRO A 117 10.02 -9.23 -0.31
CA PRO A 117 9.91 -9.90 -1.60
C PRO A 117 9.68 -11.40 -1.41
N PHE A 118 8.65 -11.95 -2.06
CA PHE A 118 8.05 -13.23 -1.67
C PHE A 118 8.19 -14.36 -2.69
N TYR A 119 8.76 -14.10 -3.87
CA TYR A 119 8.90 -15.13 -4.89
C TYR A 119 9.82 -16.28 -4.44
N PHE A 120 10.91 -15.94 -3.75
CA PHE A 120 11.79 -16.92 -3.07
C PHE A 120 11.92 -16.58 -1.59
N PRO A 121 12.13 -17.59 -0.72
CA PRO A 121 12.35 -17.35 0.70
C PRO A 121 13.53 -16.41 0.94
N SER A 122 13.32 -15.39 1.75
CA SER A 122 14.37 -14.47 2.18
C SER A 122 15.00 -14.95 3.48
N SER A 123 16.31 -14.84 3.61
CA SER A 123 16.94 -15.08 4.92
C SER A 123 16.56 -13.95 5.90
N PRO A 124 16.55 -14.20 7.23
CA PRO A 124 16.29 -13.15 8.21
C PRO A 124 17.24 -11.95 8.06
N ALA A 125 18.52 -12.21 7.77
CA ALA A 125 19.50 -11.14 7.55
C ALA A 125 19.15 -10.26 6.33
N ASN A 126 18.69 -10.87 5.23
CA ASN A 126 18.22 -10.14 4.06
C ASN A 126 16.94 -9.37 4.33
N ALA A 127 16.00 -9.93 5.09
CA ALA A 127 14.78 -9.25 5.47
C ALA A 127 15.07 -8.00 6.33
N ILE A 128 15.97 -8.13 7.32
CA ILE A 128 16.40 -6.99 8.15
C ILE A 128 17.05 -5.91 7.28
N ARG A 129 17.97 -6.29 6.40
CA ARG A 129 18.62 -5.36 5.49
C ARG A 129 17.61 -4.65 4.59
N PHE A 130 16.66 -5.39 4.02
CA PHE A 130 15.60 -4.86 3.17
C PHE A 130 14.82 -3.74 3.85
N TYR A 131 14.31 -3.96 5.08
CA TYR A 131 13.56 -2.93 5.80
C TYR A 131 14.43 -1.75 6.22
N ARG A 132 15.70 -2.00 6.56
CA ARG A 132 16.66 -0.94 6.87
C ARG A 132 16.92 -0.05 5.67
N ASP A 133 17.22 -0.64 4.51
CA ASP A 133 17.44 0.10 3.26
C ASP A 133 16.25 1.01 2.93
N ILE A 134 15.00 0.54 3.13
CA ILE A 134 13.80 1.35 2.93
C ILE A 134 13.72 2.49 3.95
N ALA A 135 13.92 2.21 5.24
CA ALA A 135 13.83 3.21 6.30
C ALA A 135 14.86 4.33 6.13
N GLU A 136 16.08 3.98 5.72
CA GLU A 136 17.16 4.95 5.49
C GLU A 136 16.89 5.85 4.27
N ASN A 137 16.26 5.30 3.21
CA ASN A 137 15.97 6.06 2.00
C ASN A 137 14.67 6.89 2.08
N PHE A 138 13.72 6.50 2.94
CA PHE A 138 12.43 7.19 3.11
C PHE A 138 12.14 7.52 4.59
N PRO A 139 12.98 8.34 5.24
CA PRO A 139 12.90 8.59 6.69
C PRO A 139 11.62 9.30 7.14
N THR A 140 10.86 9.87 6.21
CA THR A 140 9.59 10.56 6.51
C THR A 140 8.36 9.64 6.45
N LEU A 141 8.47 8.46 5.83
CA LEU A 141 7.39 7.50 5.74
C LEU A 141 7.34 6.59 6.96
N GLY A 142 6.16 6.40 7.53
CA GLY A 142 5.91 5.31 8.47
C GLY A 142 6.02 3.96 7.75
N ILE A 143 6.68 2.98 8.35
CA ILE A 143 6.77 1.63 7.78
C ILE A 143 5.93 0.68 8.62
N MET A 144 4.88 0.15 8.04
CA MET A 144 4.08 -0.93 8.61
C MET A 144 4.50 -2.25 7.97
N ILE A 145 5.05 -3.16 8.76
CA ILE A 145 5.49 -4.48 8.28
C ILE A 145 4.28 -5.38 8.08
N HIS A 146 4.07 -5.84 6.85
CA HIS A 146 3.10 -6.88 6.53
C HIS A 146 3.77 -8.24 6.57
N HIS A 147 3.57 -8.98 7.65
CA HIS A 147 4.10 -10.33 7.78
C HIS A 147 3.00 -11.37 7.57
N ASN A 148 3.08 -12.09 6.45
CA ASN A 148 2.20 -13.20 6.10
C ASN A 148 3.05 -14.45 5.80
N PRO A 149 3.37 -15.28 6.83
CA PRO A 149 4.28 -16.40 6.66
C PRO A 149 3.94 -17.36 5.52
N PRO A 150 2.65 -17.71 5.27
CA PRO A 150 2.29 -18.56 4.14
C PRO A 150 2.67 -17.98 2.77
N LEU A 151 2.64 -16.66 2.62
CA LEU A 151 2.96 -15.98 1.35
C LEU A 151 4.44 -15.60 1.25
N HIS A 152 5.01 -15.09 2.33
CA HIS A 152 6.36 -14.53 2.30
C HIS A 152 7.45 -15.58 2.48
N ASN A 153 7.11 -16.81 2.83
CA ASN A 153 8.07 -17.92 3.01
C ASN A 153 9.27 -17.55 3.93
N VAL A 154 9.09 -16.64 4.86
CA VAL A 154 10.12 -16.21 5.80
C VAL A 154 9.55 -16.22 7.22
N LYS A 155 10.34 -16.66 8.18
CA LYS A 155 10.05 -16.51 9.61
C LYS A 155 10.83 -15.30 10.11
N LEU A 156 10.11 -14.24 10.45
CA LEU A 156 10.65 -13.04 11.09
C LEU A 156 10.67 -13.22 12.60
#